data_a0577207cdb30a9966544e4f1b1e21e4
#
_entry.id   a0577207cdb30a9966544e4f1b1e21e4
#
_cell.length_a   1.000
_cell.length_b   1.000
_cell.length_c   1.000
_cell.angle_alpha   90.00
_cell.angle_beta   90.00
_cell.angle_gamma   90.00
#
_symmetry.space_group_name_H-M   'P 1'
#
loop_
_entity.id
_entity.type
_entity.pdbx_description
1 polymer ?
#
loop_
_entity_poly.entity_id
_entity_poly.type
_entity_poly.pdbx_seq_one_letter_code
_entity_poly.pdbx_strand_id
1 'polypeptide(L)'
;RKFLEELGPTYVKLGQILSTRSDMIPKKYCEELMHLCSDVEPMPFEEVEVCIRDAWGQEWKEVLKEIEAVPLGSASIAQVHKAVLKTGESVVVKVQRRGIDEIMARDIALLRKAVGYIPPLSIKGMVNPEMILDELWAAAKKELDFLKEADNIEEFAEKNKDVEFTAAPGLFREYTTSGV
;
A
#
# COMPACT_ATOMS: atom_id res chain seq x y z
N ARG A 1 4.48 -5.81 18.03
CA ARG A 1 4.93 -5.29 16.75
C ARG A 1 5.50 -6.40 15.88
N LYS A 2 6.64 -7.01 16.23
CA LYS A 2 7.33 -8.06 15.44
C LYS A 2 6.40 -9.17 14.96
N PHE A 3 5.48 -9.62 15.82
CA PHE A 3 4.50 -10.64 15.45
C PHE A 3 3.60 -10.22 14.29
N LEU A 4 3.18 -8.95 14.21
CA LEU A 4 2.38 -8.44 13.09
C LEU A 4 3.22 -8.32 11.80
N GLU A 5 4.49 -7.96 11.92
CA GLU A 5 5.43 -7.93 10.80
C GLU A 5 5.64 -9.33 10.20
N GLU A 6 5.78 -10.36 11.06
CA GLU A 6 5.91 -11.78 10.64
C GLU A 6 4.63 -12.34 10.00
N LEU A 7 3.46 -11.87 10.42
CA LEU A 7 2.17 -12.29 9.84
C LEU A 7 1.91 -11.70 8.45
N GLY A 8 2.58 -10.61 8.09
CA GLY A 8 2.54 -10.05 6.75
C GLY A 8 1.73 -8.76 6.60
N PRO A 9 1.56 -8.29 5.35
CA PRO A 9 1.11 -6.94 5.03
C PRO A 9 -0.27 -6.57 5.58
N THR A 10 -1.22 -7.50 5.59
CA THR A 10 -2.57 -7.30 6.13
C THR A 10 -2.51 -6.94 7.62
N TYR A 11 -1.66 -7.64 8.38
CA TYR A 11 -1.54 -7.44 9.82
C TYR A 11 -0.70 -6.21 10.17
N VAL A 12 0.28 -5.87 9.36
CA VAL A 12 1.00 -4.59 9.46
C VAL A 12 0.00 -3.44 9.28
N LYS A 13 -0.85 -3.50 8.26
CA LYS A 13 -1.89 -2.50 8.01
C LYS A 13 -2.91 -2.41 9.15
N LEU A 14 -3.33 -3.54 9.67
CA LEU A 14 -4.20 -3.58 10.86
C LEU A 14 -3.54 -2.88 12.06
N GLY A 15 -2.27 -3.16 12.31
CA GLY A 15 -1.50 -2.51 13.37
C GLY A 15 -1.36 -1.00 13.17
N GLN A 16 -1.16 -0.54 11.93
CA GLN A 16 -1.12 0.89 11.59
C GLN A 16 -2.45 1.57 11.88
N ILE A 17 -3.59 0.96 11.53
CA ILE A 17 -4.92 1.49 11.88
C ILE A 17 -5.08 1.55 13.39
N LEU A 18 -4.76 0.48 14.10
CA LEU A 18 -4.87 0.42 15.55
C LEU A 18 -3.94 1.41 16.26
N SER A 19 -2.79 1.77 15.68
CA SER A 19 -1.85 2.74 16.25
C SER A 19 -2.47 4.13 16.46
N THR A 20 -3.47 4.48 15.65
CA THR A 20 -4.18 5.78 15.74
C THR A 20 -5.43 5.71 16.63
N ARG A 21 -5.77 4.53 17.15
CA ARG A 21 -7.02 4.24 17.89
C ARG A 21 -6.78 4.09 19.38
N SER A 22 -6.36 5.19 20.03
CA SER A 22 -6.20 5.23 21.50
C SER A 22 -7.53 5.12 22.28
N ASP A 23 -8.65 5.20 21.58
CA ASP A 23 -10.00 4.90 22.09
C ASP A 23 -10.24 3.39 22.25
N MET A 24 -9.45 2.56 21.56
CA MET A 24 -9.63 1.11 21.50
C MET A 24 -8.59 0.32 22.27
N ILE A 25 -7.33 0.74 22.18
CA ILE A 25 -6.21 0.09 22.84
C ILE A 25 -5.41 1.08 23.68
N PRO A 26 -4.80 0.64 24.78
CA PRO A 26 -4.01 1.52 25.64
C PRO A 26 -2.89 2.23 24.85
N LYS A 27 -2.69 3.51 25.16
CA LYS A 27 -1.75 4.42 24.47
C LYS A 27 -0.36 3.81 24.27
N LYS A 28 0.18 3.08 25.26
CA LYS A 28 1.48 2.40 25.17
C LYS A 28 1.57 1.39 24.00
N TYR A 29 0.44 0.75 23.62
CA TYR A 29 0.41 -0.15 22.47
C TYR A 29 0.28 0.63 21.17
N CYS A 30 -0.46 1.75 21.16
CA CYS A 30 -0.49 2.65 20.00
C CYS A 30 0.92 3.15 19.68
N GLU A 31 1.67 3.61 20.68
CA GLU A 31 3.05 4.08 20.53
C GLU A 31 3.98 3.01 19.95
N GLU A 32 3.86 1.75 20.42
CA GLU A 32 4.64 0.63 19.87
C GLU A 32 4.21 0.29 18.42
N LEU A 33 2.93 0.37 18.12
CA LEU A 33 2.40 0.10 16.77
C LEU A 33 2.73 1.22 15.76
N MET A 34 2.92 2.46 16.22
CA MET A 34 3.42 3.54 15.35
C MET A 34 4.80 3.25 14.77
N HIS A 35 5.57 2.36 15.40
CA HIS A 35 6.86 1.88 14.89
C HIS A 35 6.73 0.71 13.89
N LEU A 36 5.53 0.36 13.44
CA LEU A 36 5.35 -0.56 12.33
C LEU A 36 5.85 0.10 11.06
N CYS A 37 7.08 -0.20 10.73
CA CYS A 37 7.75 0.30 9.53
C CYS A 37 7.15 -0.34 8.28
N SER A 38 7.08 0.47 7.23
CA SER A 38 6.77 -0.01 5.88
C SER A 38 8.00 -0.57 5.17
N ASP A 39 9.11 -0.78 5.89
CA ASP A 39 10.36 -1.27 5.32
C ASP A 39 10.30 -2.81 5.28
N VAL A 40 9.81 -3.30 4.17
CA VAL A 40 9.64 -4.74 3.90
C VAL A 40 10.73 -5.18 2.94
N GLU A 41 11.22 -6.42 3.10
CA GLU A 41 12.19 -7.00 2.19
C GLU A 41 11.75 -6.84 0.72
N PRO A 42 12.59 -6.28 -0.14
CA PRO A 42 12.25 -6.06 -1.53
C PRO A 42 11.94 -7.36 -2.26
N MET A 43 11.00 -7.31 -3.21
CA MET A 43 10.85 -8.37 -4.21
C MET A 43 12.12 -8.48 -5.05
N PRO A 44 12.53 -9.69 -5.45
CA PRO A 44 13.57 -9.86 -6.47
C PRO A 44 13.22 -9.08 -7.75
N PHE A 45 14.23 -8.53 -8.42
CA PHE A 45 13.98 -7.71 -9.61
C PHE A 45 13.28 -8.47 -10.74
N GLU A 46 13.54 -9.77 -10.86
CA GLU A 46 12.88 -10.66 -11.83
C GLU A 46 11.35 -10.71 -11.59
N GLU A 47 10.91 -10.64 -10.33
CA GLU A 47 9.49 -10.57 -9.99
C GLU A 47 8.90 -9.21 -10.34
N VAL A 48 9.66 -8.13 -10.14
CA VAL A 48 9.27 -6.76 -10.56
C VAL A 48 9.05 -6.71 -12.08
N GLU A 49 9.97 -7.29 -12.88
CA GLU A 49 9.82 -7.39 -14.33
C GLU A 49 8.53 -8.10 -14.74
N VAL A 50 8.18 -9.20 -14.04
CA VAL A 50 6.93 -9.93 -14.26
C VAL A 50 5.72 -9.05 -13.95
N CYS A 51 5.72 -8.35 -12.80
CA CYS A 51 4.63 -7.46 -12.41
C CYS A 51 4.41 -6.34 -13.43
N ILE A 52 5.50 -5.71 -13.90
CA ILE A 52 5.43 -4.65 -14.93
C ILE A 52 4.88 -5.21 -16.24
N ARG A 53 5.38 -6.37 -16.69
CA ARG A 53 4.89 -7.00 -17.92
C ARG A 53 3.40 -7.36 -17.83
N ASP A 54 2.97 -7.92 -16.71
CA ASP A 54 1.57 -8.28 -16.50
C ASP A 54 0.66 -7.05 -16.48
N ALA A 55 1.14 -5.93 -15.90
CA ALA A 55 0.39 -4.67 -15.82
C ALA A 55 0.36 -3.88 -17.14
N TRP A 56 1.47 -3.81 -17.87
CA TRP A 56 1.58 -3.05 -19.11
C TRP A 56 1.27 -3.88 -20.39
N GLY A 57 1.19 -5.21 -20.27
CA GLY A 57 1.00 -6.10 -21.41
C GLY A 57 2.21 -6.16 -22.35
N GLN A 58 3.36 -5.62 -21.92
CA GLN A 58 4.62 -5.56 -22.67
C GLN A 58 5.82 -5.52 -21.72
N GLU A 59 7.01 -5.83 -22.26
CA GLU A 59 8.24 -5.76 -21.48
C GLU A 59 8.57 -4.30 -21.11
N TRP A 60 9.12 -4.09 -19.91
CA TRP A 60 9.49 -2.74 -19.45
C TRP A 60 10.45 -2.02 -20.41
N LYS A 61 11.29 -2.77 -21.13
CA LYS A 61 12.25 -2.26 -22.13
C LYS A 61 11.57 -1.57 -23.32
N GLU A 62 10.29 -1.78 -23.53
CA GLU A 62 9.54 -1.08 -24.58
C GLU A 62 9.19 0.36 -24.17
N VAL A 63 9.08 0.63 -22.88
CA VAL A 63 8.71 1.92 -22.28
C VAL A 63 9.92 2.64 -21.70
N LEU A 64 10.72 1.91 -20.93
CA LEU A 64 11.85 2.46 -20.20
C LEU A 64 13.16 2.24 -20.95
N LYS A 65 14.05 3.23 -20.88
CA LYS A 65 15.44 3.13 -21.29
C LYS A 65 16.26 2.34 -20.27
N GLU A 66 15.99 2.60 -18.97
CA GLU A 66 16.63 1.93 -17.84
C GLU A 66 15.71 1.94 -16.62
N ILE A 67 15.92 0.98 -15.73
CA ILE A 67 15.30 0.88 -14.41
C ILE A 67 16.33 0.34 -13.43
N GLU A 68 16.45 0.97 -12.25
CA GLU A 68 17.35 0.50 -11.20
C GLU A 68 16.77 -0.75 -10.55
N ALA A 69 17.55 -1.84 -10.48
CA ALA A 69 17.12 -3.09 -9.87
C ALA A 69 16.93 -2.97 -8.34
N VAL A 70 17.71 -2.08 -7.70
CA VAL A 70 17.57 -1.79 -6.27
C VAL A 70 16.46 -0.75 -6.09
N PRO A 71 15.40 -1.05 -5.33
CA PRO A 71 14.33 -0.09 -5.13
C PRO A 71 14.76 1.09 -4.28
N LEU A 72 14.14 2.26 -4.49
CA LEU A 72 14.22 3.42 -3.61
C LEU A 72 13.59 3.16 -2.25
N GLY A 73 12.56 2.34 -2.23
CA GLY A 73 11.84 1.97 -1.04
C GLY A 73 10.94 0.77 -1.31
N SER A 74 10.73 -0.03 -0.29
CA SER A 74 9.89 -1.22 -0.33
C SER A 74 8.92 -1.20 0.84
N ALA A 75 7.64 -1.25 0.54
CA ALA A 75 6.56 -1.24 1.50
C ALA A 75 5.76 -2.55 1.47
N SER A 76 4.77 -2.67 2.34
CA SER A 76 3.95 -3.89 2.47
C SER A 76 3.18 -4.25 1.21
N ILE A 77 2.78 -3.26 0.40
CA ILE A 77 1.93 -3.44 -0.78
C ILE A 77 2.72 -3.31 -2.08
N ALA A 78 3.75 -2.47 -2.10
CA ALA A 78 4.47 -2.11 -3.30
C ALA A 78 5.93 -1.75 -3.03
N GLN A 79 6.72 -1.67 -4.07
CA GLN A 79 8.04 -1.07 -4.05
C GLN A 79 8.21 -0.08 -5.20
N VAL A 80 9.17 0.83 -5.05
CA VAL A 80 9.39 1.95 -5.96
C VAL A 80 10.81 1.89 -6.51
N HIS A 81 10.93 1.99 -7.83
CA HIS A 81 12.21 1.97 -8.54
C HIS A 81 12.44 3.29 -9.28
N LYS A 82 13.69 3.74 -9.32
CA LYS A 82 14.08 4.80 -10.26
C LYS A 82 14.16 4.24 -11.66
N ALA A 83 13.71 5.01 -12.62
CA ALA A 83 13.76 4.66 -14.03
C ALA A 83 13.92 5.90 -14.93
N VAL A 84 14.23 5.66 -16.17
CA VAL A 84 14.27 6.69 -17.22
C VAL A 84 13.39 6.21 -18.36
N LEU A 85 12.46 7.03 -18.81
CA LEU A 85 11.64 6.77 -19.99
C LEU A 85 12.50 6.80 -21.27
N LYS A 86 12.05 6.14 -22.33
CA LYS A 86 12.71 6.24 -23.65
C LYS A 86 12.72 7.66 -24.21
N THR A 87 11.77 8.46 -23.78
CA THR A 87 11.67 9.90 -24.10
C THR A 87 12.68 10.77 -23.37
N GLY A 88 13.29 10.23 -22.27
CA GLY A 88 14.41 10.85 -21.55
C GLY A 88 14.07 11.37 -20.15
N GLU A 89 12.81 11.34 -19.75
CA GLU A 89 12.39 11.81 -18.41
C GLU A 89 12.82 10.84 -17.34
N SER A 90 13.33 11.39 -16.22
CA SER A 90 13.57 10.63 -14.99
C SER A 90 12.26 10.46 -14.23
N VAL A 91 11.91 9.22 -13.93
CA VAL A 91 10.67 8.83 -13.28
C VAL A 91 10.91 7.87 -12.13
N VAL A 92 9.88 7.66 -11.33
CA VAL A 92 9.80 6.51 -10.44
C VAL A 92 8.68 5.58 -10.92
N VAL A 93 8.95 4.29 -10.85
CA VAL A 93 7.97 3.24 -11.17
C VAL A 93 7.58 2.57 -9.85
N LYS A 94 6.34 2.72 -9.45
CA LYS A 94 5.76 2.06 -8.29
C LYS A 94 5.13 0.76 -8.75
N VAL A 95 5.59 -0.36 -8.22
CA VAL A 95 5.17 -1.70 -8.64
C VAL A 95 4.51 -2.41 -7.48
N GLN A 96 3.27 -2.83 -7.67
CA GLN A 96 2.52 -3.58 -6.69
C GLN A 96 3.08 -4.99 -6.53
N ARG A 97 3.09 -5.49 -5.29
CA ARG A 97 3.49 -6.88 -5.01
C ARG A 97 2.48 -7.86 -5.60
N ARG A 98 3.01 -8.90 -6.22
CA ARG A 98 2.18 -9.91 -6.90
C ARG A 98 1.21 -10.60 -5.94
N GLY A 99 -0.07 -10.67 -6.31
CA GLY A 99 -1.11 -11.36 -5.55
C GLY A 99 -1.43 -10.76 -4.18
N ILE A 100 -0.99 -9.53 -3.92
CA ILE A 100 -1.20 -8.86 -2.64
C ILE A 100 -2.70 -8.64 -2.34
N ASP A 101 -3.49 -8.37 -3.34
CA ASP A 101 -4.94 -8.21 -3.26
C ASP A 101 -5.62 -9.51 -2.80
N GLU A 102 -5.25 -10.65 -3.37
CA GLU A 102 -5.75 -11.97 -2.97
C GLU A 102 -5.31 -12.35 -1.55
N ILE A 103 -4.05 -12.05 -1.19
CA ILE A 103 -3.52 -12.28 0.16
C ILE A 103 -4.32 -11.48 1.17
N MET A 104 -4.50 -10.18 0.94
CA MET A 104 -5.24 -9.31 1.85
C MET A 104 -6.72 -9.71 1.95
N ALA A 105 -7.36 -10.04 0.84
CA ALA A 105 -8.75 -10.51 0.85
C ALA A 105 -8.92 -11.79 1.67
N ARG A 106 -8.02 -12.76 1.49
CA ARG A 106 -8.02 -14.03 2.23
C ARG A 106 -7.79 -13.80 3.73
N ASP A 107 -6.81 -12.97 4.09
CA ASP A 107 -6.47 -12.73 5.49
C ASP A 107 -7.61 -12.01 6.21
N ILE A 108 -8.25 -11.03 5.57
CA ILE A 108 -9.43 -10.35 6.12
C ILE A 108 -10.60 -11.31 6.29
N ALA A 109 -10.81 -12.22 5.34
CA ALA A 109 -11.84 -13.24 5.47
C ALA A 109 -11.57 -14.20 6.66
N LEU A 110 -10.30 -14.54 6.91
CA LEU A 110 -9.90 -15.32 8.08
C LEU A 110 -10.11 -14.54 9.38
N LEU A 111 -9.74 -13.26 9.41
CA LEU A 111 -9.97 -12.40 10.58
C LEU A 111 -11.46 -12.26 10.90
N ARG A 112 -12.34 -12.09 9.90
CA ARG A 112 -13.80 -12.07 10.11
C ARG A 112 -14.31 -13.36 10.72
N LYS A 113 -13.84 -14.51 10.27
CA LYS A 113 -14.19 -15.80 10.88
C LYS A 113 -13.71 -15.87 12.33
N ALA A 114 -12.47 -15.46 12.61
CA ALA A 114 -11.91 -15.48 13.95
C ALA A 114 -12.70 -14.58 14.93
N VAL A 115 -13.10 -13.39 14.49
CA VAL A 115 -13.94 -12.47 15.28
C VAL A 115 -15.27 -13.11 15.64
N GLY A 116 -15.88 -13.89 14.76
CA GLY A 116 -17.13 -14.60 15.02
C GLY A 116 -17.05 -15.66 16.12
N TYR A 117 -15.86 -16.14 16.47
CA TYR A 117 -15.64 -17.08 17.60
C TYR A 117 -15.34 -16.38 18.92
N ILE A 118 -15.10 -15.07 18.92
CA ILE A 118 -14.88 -14.31 20.15
C ILE A 118 -16.25 -14.06 20.79
N PRO A 119 -16.51 -14.58 22.02
CA PRO A 119 -17.77 -14.29 22.70
C PRO A 119 -17.92 -12.76 22.80
N PRO A 120 -19.13 -12.23 22.74
CA PRO A 120 -19.37 -10.81 22.99
C PRO A 120 -18.93 -10.52 24.43
N LEU A 121 -17.66 -10.11 24.57
CA LEU A 121 -17.13 -9.61 25.82
C LEU A 121 -17.95 -8.36 26.13
N SER A 122 -18.67 -8.38 27.25
CA SER A 122 -19.43 -7.25 27.78
C SER A 122 -18.46 -6.14 28.21
N ILE A 123 -17.71 -5.59 27.26
CA ILE A 123 -16.83 -4.47 27.48
C ILE A 123 -17.65 -3.25 27.06
N LYS A 124 -18.35 -2.67 28.04
CA LYS A 124 -19.06 -1.39 27.89
C LYS A 124 -18.09 -0.38 27.26
N GLY A 125 -18.39 0.01 26.02
CA GLY A 125 -17.69 1.08 25.32
C GLY A 125 -16.63 0.64 24.30
N MET A 126 -16.49 -0.66 23.97
CA MET A 126 -15.56 -1.08 22.90
C MET A 126 -16.20 -1.05 21.52
N VAL A 127 -15.41 -0.62 20.59
CA VAL A 127 -15.69 -0.59 19.15
C VAL A 127 -15.96 -2.02 18.67
N ASN A 128 -16.93 -2.16 17.78
CA ASN A 128 -17.25 -3.42 17.13
C ASN A 128 -16.05 -3.88 16.28
N PRO A 129 -15.47 -5.08 16.52
CA PRO A 129 -14.33 -5.58 15.74
C PRO A 129 -14.61 -5.66 14.24
N GLU A 130 -15.87 -5.89 13.83
CA GLU A 130 -16.25 -5.90 12.41
C GLU A 130 -16.05 -4.54 11.76
N MET A 131 -16.31 -3.44 12.48
CA MET A 131 -16.07 -2.09 11.96
C MET A 131 -14.59 -1.85 11.65
N ILE A 132 -13.70 -2.39 12.47
CA ILE A 132 -12.25 -2.31 12.24
C ILE A 132 -11.86 -3.07 10.98
N LEU A 133 -12.43 -4.26 10.80
CA LEU A 133 -12.17 -5.07 9.60
C LEU A 133 -12.74 -4.41 8.34
N ASP A 134 -13.87 -3.73 8.45
CA ASP A 134 -14.43 -2.93 7.35
C ASP A 134 -13.53 -1.74 7.03
N GLU A 135 -13.03 -1.03 8.04
CA GLU A 135 -12.08 0.08 7.89
C GLU A 135 -10.76 -0.42 7.27
N LEU A 136 -10.24 -1.55 7.76
CA LEU A 136 -9.05 -2.20 7.21
C LEU A 136 -9.24 -2.53 5.73
N TRP A 137 -10.37 -3.15 5.37
CA TRP A 137 -10.65 -3.51 3.98
C TRP A 137 -10.82 -2.30 3.09
N ALA A 138 -11.51 -1.27 3.57
CA ALA A 138 -11.69 -0.02 2.83
C ALA A 138 -10.35 0.71 2.60
N ALA A 139 -9.47 0.73 3.62
CA ALA A 139 -8.13 1.30 3.51
C ALA A 139 -7.26 0.49 2.52
N ALA A 140 -7.27 -0.85 2.64
CA ALA A 140 -6.53 -1.73 1.75
C ALA A 140 -6.94 -1.53 0.27
N LYS A 141 -8.24 -1.50 -0.04
CA LYS A 141 -8.74 -1.28 -1.40
C LYS A 141 -8.28 0.04 -2.01
N LYS A 142 -8.17 1.09 -1.19
CA LYS A 142 -7.70 2.39 -1.67
C LYS A 142 -6.21 2.37 -2.04
N GLU A 143 -5.41 1.63 -1.30
CA GLU A 143 -3.97 1.51 -1.54
C GLU A 143 -3.62 0.51 -2.66
N LEU A 144 -4.52 -0.43 -2.92
CA LEU A 144 -4.37 -1.43 -3.99
C LEU A 144 -4.74 -0.88 -5.38
N ASP A 145 -5.34 0.30 -5.47
CA ASP A 145 -5.79 0.92 -6.72
C ASP A 145 -4.94 2.15 -7.06
N PHE A 146 -3.88 1.95 -7.85
CA PHE A 146 -2.97 3.03 -8.24
C PHE A 146 -3.60 4.01 -9.23
N LEU A 147 -4.64 3.63 -9.97
CA LEU A 147 -5.40 4.58 -10.79
C LEU A 147 -6.08 5.62 -9.91
N LYS A 148 -6.61 5.19 -8.76
CA LYS A 148 -7.22 6.11 -7.81
C LYS A 148 -6.20 7.01 -7.11
N GLU A 149 -5.01 6.48 -6.85
CA GLU A 149 -3.89 7.29 -6.33
C GLU A 149 -3.51 8.37 -7.35
N ALA A 150 -3.42 8.01 -8.61
CA ALA A 150 -3.13 8.93 -9.70
C ALA A 150 -4.23 10.02 -9.84
N ASP A 151 -5.51 9.65 -9.76
CA ASP A 151 -6.62 10.63 -9.75
C ASP A 151 -6.49 11.62 -8.59
N ASN A 152 -6.13 11.14 -7.40
CA ASN A 152 -5.92 11.99 -6.23
C ASN A 152 -4.72 12.95 -6.41
N ILE A 153 -3.65 12.51 -7.04
CA ILE A 153 -2.46 13.35 -7.34
C ILE A 153 -2.86 14.47 -8.31
N GLU A 154 -3.59 14.18 -9.37
CA GLU A 154 -4.06 15.18 -10.32
C GLU A 154 -5.03 16.17 -9.69
N GLU A 155 -5.98 15.68 -8.88
CA GLU A 155 -6.91 16.52 -8.14
C GLU A 155 -6.17 17.44 -7.16
N PHE A 156 -5.15 16.91 -6.46
CA PHE A 156 -4.31 17.70 -5.57
C PHE A 156 -3.53 18.76 -6.34
N ALA A 157 -2.92 18.41 -7.47
CA ALA A 157 -2.17 19.33 -8.32
C ALA A 157 -3.04 20.48 -8.82
N GLU A 158 -4.25 20.18 -9.30
CA GLU A 158 -5.18 21.19 -9.80
C GLU A 158 -5.68 22.12 -8.67
N LYS A 159 -6.01 21.56 -7.50
CA LYS A 159 -6.51 22.35 -6.36
C LYS A 159 -5.43 23.26 -5.74
N ASN A 160 -4.16 22.91 -5.92
CA ASN A 160 -3.05 23.62 -5.29
C ASN A 160 -2.13 24.31 -6.30
N LYS A 161 -2.54 24.48 -7.55
CA LYS A 161 -1.72 25.07 -8.61
C LYS A 161 -1.24 26.49 -8.33
N ASP A 162 -2.00 27.24 -7.52
CA ASP A 162 -1.68 28.63 -7.16
C ASP A 162 -0.90 28.73 -5.82
N VAL A 163 -0.48 27.59 -5.24
CA VAL A 163 0.23 27.56 -3.97
C VAL A 163 1.72 27.36 -4.22
N GLU A 164 2.53 28.42 -4.10
CA GLU A 164 3.94 28.47 -4.48
C GLU A 164 4.85 27.43 -3.80
N PHE A 165 4.50 26.97 -2.58
CA PHE A 165 5.32 26.04 -1.80
C PHE A 165 4.83 24.58 -1.89
N THR A 166 3.91 24.27 -2.81
CA THR A 166 3.46 22.91 -3.05
C THR A 166 3.81 22.47 -4.45
N ALA A 167 4.20 21.20 -4.59
CA ALA A 167 4.38 20.56 -5.87
C ALA A 167 3.79 19.14 -5.82
N ALA A 168 3.12 18.74 -6.89
CA ALA A 168 2.71 17.38 -7.11
C ALA A 168 3.65 16.73 -8.14
N PRO A 169 3.94 15.42 -8.03
CA PRO A 169 4.66 14.71 -9.07
C PRO A 169 3.87 14.72 -10.38
N GLY A 170 4.56 14.82 -11.50
CA GLY A 170 3.96 14.60 -12.82
C GLY A 170 3.58 13.14 -13.00
N LEU A 171 2.49 12.88 -13.72
CA LEU A 171 1.99 11.55 -14.03
C LEU A 171 2.09 11.26 -15.52
N PHE A 172 2.42 10.01 -15.84
CA PHE A 172 2.39 9.46 -17.19
C PHE A 172 1.22 8.48 -17.27
N ARG A 173 0.02 9.02 -17.52
CA ARG A 173 -1.24 8.25 -17.50
C ARG A 173 -1.25 7.08 -18.45
N GLU A 174 -0.57 7.20 -19.60
CA GLU A 174 -0.45 6.12 -20.57
C GLU A 174 0.28 4.88 -20.04
N TYR A 175 1.10 5.04 -18.98
CA TYR A 175 1.82 3.95 -18.33
C TYR A 175 1.27 3.61 -16.94
N THR A 176 0.25 4.33 -16.47
CA THR A 176 -0.37 4.13 -15.17
C THR A 176 -1.49 3.09 -15.26
N THR A 177 -1.39 2.05 -14.44
CA THR A 177 -2.38 0.98 -14.33
C THR A 177 -2.81 0.79 -12.88
N SER A 178 -3.67 -0.17 -12.59
CA SER A 178 -4.05 -0.47 -11.20
C SER A 178 -2.89 -1.02 -10.35
N GLY A 179 -1.84 -1.59 -10.97
CA GLY A 179 -0.72 -2.23 -10.26
C GLY A 179 0.67 -1.61 -10.52
N VAL A 180 0.77 -0.66 -11.45
CA VAL A 180 2.01 0.05 -11.80
C VAL A 180 1.71 1.49 -12.08
#